data_f672ce06d2a97cb8dff373da100f7c57
#
_entry.id   f672ce06d2a97cb8dff373da100f7c57
#
_cell.length_a   1.000
_cell.length_b   1.000
_cell.length_c   1.000
_cell.angle_alpha   90.00
_cell.angle_beta   90.00
_cell.angle_gamma   90.00
#
_symmetry.space_group_name_H-M   'P 1'
#
loop_
_entity.id
_entity.type
_entity.pdbx_description
1 polymer ?
#
loop_
_entity_poly.entity_id
_entity_poly.type
_entity_poly.pdbx_seq_one_letter_code
_entity_poly.pdbx_strand_id
1 'polypeptide(L)'
;MRPDKGYDLTEKELKALEKRIYDSYKEAYDGLTDIIKEYFAKFADRDASEKARLDAGDITEEQYKHWRLAQIGRGKRFEALRDKVAERMTNANAAAVAYVNDATPGIYSLNRNFAAYTIEQVTGDVGFDLWDEQTVKRLIVEQPELMPYYPPKRALKRGIDLAWGKKQITASVTSSILQGKSIKHMADDLQSRIVTMNRDSAIRTARTAVTGAQNAGRMDSYFAAEKMGIKCRKEWMATLDGRTRHSHAMLDGEVVDNDKKFSNGCRFPGDPQGRPEEIYNCRCTLVSVIEGIDTSNGKRRDRYGIMPNMTFAQWEKSKRGEGYLQR
;
A
#
# COMPACT_ATOMS: atom_id res chain seq x y z
N MET A 1 -27.10 4.67 5.66
CA MET A 1 -25.69 4.99 5.39
C MET A 1 -25.57 5.48 3.96
N ARG A 2 -25.07 6.68 3.72
CA ARG A 2 -24.87 7.14 2.33
C ARG A 2 -23.65 6.43 1.74
N PRO A 3 -23.71 5.94 0.48
CA PRO A 3 -22.54 5.35 -0.16
C PRO A 3 -21.43 6.41 -0.27
N ASP A 4 -20.24 6.10 0.24
CA ASP A 4 -19.05 6.92 0.06
C ASP A 4 -18.43 6.61 -1.31
N LYS A 5 -18.90 7.30 -2.34
CA LYS A 5 -18.41 7.11 -3.71
C LYS A 5 -16.92 7.40 -3.87
N GLY A 6 -16.36 8.30 -3.06
CA GLY A 6 -14.92 8.55 -3.05
C GLY A 6 -14.15 7.34 -2.56
N TYR A 7 -14.65 6.67 -1.52
CA TYR A 7 -14.10 5.40 -1.04
C TYR A 7 -14.24 4.29 -2.10
N ASP A 8 -15.42 4.12 -2.70
CA ASP A 8 -15.66 3.07 -3.70
C ASP A 8 -14.76 3.22 -4.93
N LEU A 9 -14.57 4.46 -5.42
CA LEU A 9 -13.65 4.74 -6.52
C LEU A 9 -12.19 4.47 -6.12
N THR A 10 -11.79 4.85 -4.92
CA THR A 10 -10.45 4.56 -4.39
C THR A 10 -10.20 3.06 -4.29
N GLU A 11 -11.17 2.27 -3.81
CA GLU A 11 -11.08 0.81 -3.76
C GLU A 11 -10.95 0.18 -5.15
N LYS A 12 -11.60 0.74 -6.16
CA LYS A 12 -11.44 0.29 -7.56
C LYS A 12 -10.02 0.54 -8.07
N GLU A 13 -9.46 1.72 -7.83
CA GLU A 13 -8.08 2.05 -8.20
C GLU A 13 -7.08 1.17 -7.42
N LEU A 14 -7.32 0.94 -6.13
CA LEU A 14 -6.49 0.04 -5.33
C LEU A 14 -6.47 -1.38 -5.89
N LYS A 15 -7.62 -1.94 -6.27
CA LYS A 15 -7.67 -3.28 -6.88
C LYS A 15 -6.92 -3.35 -8.21
N ALA A 16 -7.01 -2.31 -9.04
CA ALA A 16 -6.24 -2.22 -10.27
C ALA A 16 -4.72 -2.15 -10.01
N LEU A 17 -4.31 -1.36 -9.01
CA LEU A 17 -2.92 -1.27 -8.57
C LEU A 17 -2.41 -2.60 -8.02
N GLU A 18 -3.17 -3.28 -7.17
CA GLU A 18 -2.82 -4.60 -6.62
C GLU A 18 -2.62 -5.63 -7.74
N LYS A 19 -3.48 -5.62 -8.76
CA LYS A 19 -3.35 -6.49 -9.92
C LYS A 19 -2.05 -6.23 -10.68
N ARG A 20 -1.71 -4.97 -10.98
CA ARG A 20 -0.45 -4.59 -11.64
C ARG A 20 0.76 -5.07 -10.84
N ILE A 21 0.75 -4.89 -9.53
CA ILE A 21 1.81 -5.37 -8.62
C ILE A 21 1.89 -6.91 -8.70
N TYR A 22 0.75 -7.60 -8.58
CA TYR A 22 0.70 -9.06 -8.65
C TYR A 22 1.28 -9.59 -9.97
N ASP A 23 0.89 -9.01 -11.10
CA ASP A 23 1.35 -9.41 -12.44
C ASP A 23 2.87 -9.24 -12.57
N SER A 24 3.46 -8.15 -12.07
CA SER A 24 4.92 -7.94 -12.07
C SER A 24 5.68 -8.99 -11.24
N TYR A 25 5.14 -9.38 -10.08
CA TYR A 25 5.77 -10.43 -9.28
C TYR A 25 5.57 -11.81 -9.86
N LYS A 26 4.44 -12.06 -10.52
CA LYS A 26 4.20 -13.33 -11.25
C LYS A 26 5.19 -13.49 -12.39
N GLU A 27 5.42 -12.46 -13.19
CA GLU A 27 6.40 -12.47 -14.26
C GLU A 27 7.82 -12.74 -13.73
N ALA A 28 8.19 -12.06 -12.63
CA ALA A 28 9.47 -12.32 -11.97
C ALA A 28 9.58 -13.76 -11.45
N TYR A 29 8.50 -14.30 -10.88
CA TYR A 29 8.41 -15.69 -10.40
C TYR A 29 8.58 -16.69 -11.54
N ASP A 30 7.80 -16.55 -12.60
CA ASP A 30 7.82 -17.46 -13.74
C ASP A 30 9.23 -17.51 -14.37
N GLY A 31 9.88 -16.35 -14.54
CA GLY A 31 11.23 -16.26 -15.07
C GLY A 31 12.35 -16.76 -14.14
N LEU A 32 12.07 -17.00 -12.86
CA LEU A 32 13.05 -17.55 -11.90
C LEU A 32 12.87 -19.06 -11.67
N THR A 33 11.69 -19.60 -11.96
CA THR A 33 11.34 -21.00 -11.66
C THR A 33 12.33 -21.98 -12.24
N ASP A 34 12.62 -21.87 -13.53
CA ASP A 34 13.51 -22.79 -14.22
C ASP A 34 14.96 -22.63 -13.78
N ILE A 35 15.40 -21.40 -13.58
CA ILE A 35 16.75 -21.09 -13.09
C ILE A 35 17.01 -21.69 -11.71
N ILE A 36 16.05 -21.58 -10.80
CA ILE A 36 16.15 -22.13 -9.43
C ILE A 36 16.09 -23.65 -9.48
N LYS A 37 15.14 -24.25 -10.21
CA LYS A 37 15.02 -25.69 -10.35
C LYS A 37 16.26 -26.32 -10.97
N GLU A 38 16.77 -25.76 -12.06
CA GLU A 38 17.98 -26.22 -12.74
C GLU A 38 19.20 -26.15 -11.81
N TYR A 39 19.35 -25.06 -11.03
CA TYR A 39 20.43 -24.94 -10.07
C TYR A 39 20.43 -26.08 -9.06
N PHE A 40 19.29 -26.31 -8.42
CA PHE A 40 19.20 -27.32 -7.37
C PHE A 40 19.23 -28.76 -7.92
N ALA A 41 18.68 -29.01 -9.11
CA ALA A 41 18.72 -30.34 -9.75
C ALA A 41 20.16 -30.85 -9.99
N LYS A 42 21.11 -29.94 -10.25
CA LYS A 42 22.54 -30.30 -10.42
C LYS A 42 23.18 -30.96 -9.21
N PHE A 43 22.56 -30.83 -8.04
CA PHE A 43 23.07 -31.42 -6.78
C PHE A 43 22.28 -32.63 -6.31
N ALA A 44 21.17 -32.97 -6.96
CA ALA A 44 20.23 -34.00 -6.48
C ALA A 44 20.91 -35.37 -6.28
N ASP A 45 21.65 -35.86 -7.28
CA ASP A 45 22.30 -37.15 -7.21
C ASP A 45 23.41 -37.21 -6.17
N ARG A 46 24.21 -36.16 -6.09
CA ARG A 46 25.28 -36.05 -5.07
C ARG A 46 24.72 -35.92 -3.65
N ASP A 47 23.65 -35.15 -3.48
CA ASP A 47 22.96 -35.01 -2.20
C ASP A 47 22.35 -36.34 -1.76
N ALA A 48 21.77 -37.10 -2.67
CA ALA A 48 21.26 -38.45 -2.39
C ALA A 48 22.39 -39.42 -1.96
N SER A 49 23.54 -39.37 -2.64
CA SER A 49 24.69 -40.21 -2.30
C SER A 49 25.27 -39.85 -0.91
N GLU A 50 25.44 -38.56 -0.60
CA GLU A 50 25.92 -38.13 0.72
C GLU A 50 24.89 -38.39 1.83
N LYS A 51 23.60 -38.31 1.51
CA LYS A 51 22.53 -38.72 2.43
C LYS A 51 22.58 -40.20 2.76
N ALA A 52 22.82 -41.07 1.76
CA ALA A 52 22.97 -42.52 1.96
C ALA A 52 24.17 -42.80 2.89
N ARG A 53 25.32 -42.09 2.76
CA ARG A 53 26.45 -42.19 3.64
C ARG A 53 26.13 -41.79 5.08
N LEU A 54 25.32 -40.74 5.26
CA LEU A 54 24.82 -40.33 6.56
C LEU A 54 23.94 -41.44 7.20
N ASP A 55 23.01 -41.98 6.40
CA ASP A 55 22.10 -43.04 6.87
C ASP A 55 22.82 -44.36 7.16
N ALA A 56 23.93 -44.60 6.51
CA ALA A 56 24.87 -45.72 6.83
C ALA A 56 25.78 -45.48 8.04
N GLY A 57 25.84 -44.26 8.53
CA GLY A 57 26.74 -43.89 9.65
C GLY A 57 28.18 -43.56 9.25
N ASP A 58 28.47 -43.50 7.94
CA ASP A 58 29.82 -43.21 7.42
C ASP A 58 30.25 -41.78 7.66
N ILE A 59 29.26 -40.86 7.78
CA ILE A 59 29.46 -39.45 8.06
C ILE A 59 28.46 -38.97 9.13
N THR A 60 28.85 -37.94 9.87
CA THR A 60 27.94 -37.29 10.84
C THR A 60 26.99 -36.32 10.18
N GLU A 61 25.90 -35.99 10.88
CA GLU A 61 24.94 -34.96 10.43
C GLU A 61 25.63 -33.60 10.22
N GLU A 62 26.63 -33.27 11.06
CA GLU A 62 27.40 -32.05 10.93
C GLU A 62 28.24 -32.04 9.66
N GLN A 63 28.91 -33.15 9.36
CA GLN A 63 29.67 -33.31 8.11
C GLN A 63 28.79 -33.22 6.88
N TYR A 64 27.61 -33.82 6.91
CA TYR A 64 26.63 -33.70 5.83
C TYR A 64 26.13 -32.24 5.64
N LYS A 65 25.81 -31.54 6.73
CA LYS A 65 25.41 -30.10 6.66
C LYS A 65 26.58 -29.24 6.15
N HIS A 66 27.78 -29.48 6.58
CA HIS A 66 28.99 -28.80 6.09
C HIS A 66 29.19 -29.00 4.58
N TRP A 67 29.03 -30.24 4.11
CA TRP A 67 29.14 -30.56 2.68
C TRP A 67 28.08 -29.79 1.88
N ARG A 68 26.83 -29.82 2.33
CA ARG A 68 25.73 -29.08 1.66
C ARG A 68 25.99 -27.58 1.62
N LEU A 69 26.46 -27.00 2.71
CA LEU A 69 26.80 -25.58 2.73
C LEU A 69 27.92 -25.25 1.73
N ALA A 70 28.96 -26.10 1.66
CA ALA A 70 30.07 -25.89 0.73
C ALA A 70 29.66 -26.04 -0.75
N GLN A 71 28.85 -27.04 -1.06
CA GLN A 71 28.48 -27.37 -2.45
C GLN A 71 27.29 -26.56 -2.95
N ILE A 72 26.26 -26.37 -2.13
CA ILE A 72 24.98 -25.79 -2.54
C ILE A 72 24.87 -24.33 -2.13
N GLY A 73 25.33 -23.96 -0.92
CA GLY A 73 25.12 -22.64 -0.33
C GLY A 73 26.26 -21.66 -0.53
N ARG A 74 27.36 -22.03 -1.21
CA ARG A 74 28.57 -21.22 -1.39
C ARG A 74 29.17 -21.38 -2.79
N GLY A 75 30.13 -20.50 -3.12
CA GLY A 75 30.90 -20.55 -4.35
C GLY A 75 30.24 -19.84 -5.54
N LYS A 76 31.00 -19.70 -6.64
CA LYS A 76 30.64 -18.91 -7.81
C LYS A 76 29.27 -19.28 -8.42
N ARG A 77 28.88 -20.54 -8.39
CA ARG A 77 27.57 -20.98 -8.94
C ARG A 77 26.41 -20.47 -8.09
N PHE A 78 26.55 -20.54 -6.76
CA PHE A 78 25.54 -19.99 -5.86
C PHE A 78 25.48 -18.46 -5.94
N GLU A 79 26.63 -17.81 -6.04
CA GLU A 79 26.71 -16.36 -6.21
C GLU A 79 25.99 -15.92 -7.49
N ALA A 80 26.18 -16.63 -8.61
CA ALA A 80 25.49 -16.35 -9.87
C ALA A 80 23.95 -16.52 -9.76
N LEU A 81 23.49 -17.58 -9.09
CA LEU A 81 22.07 -17.77 -8.80
C LEU A 81 21.55 -16.63 -7.93
N ARG A 82 22.21 -16.38 -6.80
CA ARG A 82 21.85 -15.32 -5.86
C ARG A 82 21.72 -13.98 -6.54
N ASP A 83 22.68 -13.63 -7.39
CA ASP A 83 22.72 -12.34 -8.06
C ASP A 83 21.57 -12.18 -9.05
N LYS A 84 21.28 -13.21 -9.86
CA LYS A 84 20.13 -13.22 -10.78
C LYS A 84 18.80 -13.10 -10.06
N VAL A 85 18.62 -13.87 -8.96
CA VAL A 85 17.37 -13.84 -8.18
C VAL A 85 17.21 -12.47 -7.52
N ALA A 86 18.28 -11.93 -6.91
CA ALA A 86 18.25 -10.62 -6.26
C ALA A 86 17.91 -9.50 -7.26
N GLU A 87 18.52 -9.51 -8.44
CA GLU A 87 18.27 -8.52 -9.49
C GLU A 87 16.81 -8.54 -9.95
N ARG A 88 16.25 -9.69 -10.28
CA ARG A 88 14.84 -9.80 -10.71
C ARG A 88 13.88 -9.34 -9.64
N MET A 89 14.12 -9.70 -8.38
CA MET A 89 13.28 -9.28 -7.26
C MET A 89 13.39 -7.77 -7.00
N THR A 90 14.59 -7.21 -7.11
CA THR A 90 14.81 -5.76 -6.98
C THR A 90 14.06 -5.00 -8.07
N ASN A 91 14.07 -5.49 -9.32
CA ASN A 91 13.34 -4.88 -10.43
C ASN A 91 11.81 -4.96 -10.21
N ALA A 92 11.28 -6.08 -9.74
CA ALA A 92 9.85 -6.20 -9.41
C ALA A 92 9.44 -5.25 -8.27
N ASN A 93 10.28 -5.11 -7.23
CA ASN A 93 10.07 -4.16 -6.15
C ASN A 93 10.09 -2.70 -6.67
N ALA A 94 11.04 -2.37 -7.53
CA ALA A 94 11.13 -1.03 -8.13
C ALA A 94 9.90 -0.70 -8.99
N ALA A 95 9.42 -1.66 -9.78
CA ALA A 95 8.18 -1.51 -10.55
C ALA A 95 6.96 -1.31 -9.64
N ALA A 96 6.83 -2.10 -8.57
CA ALA A 96 5.74 -1.93 -7.61
C ALA A 96 5.75 -0.55 -6.94
N VAL A 97 6.93 -0.03 -6.58
CA VAL A 97 7.10 1.32 -6.05
C VAL A 97 6.69 2.39 -7.07
N ALA A 98 7.12 2.25 -8.32
CA ALA A 98 6.74 3.17 -9.39
C ALA A 98 5.22 3.21 -9.59
N TYR A 99 4.55 2.05 -9.59
CA TYR A 99 3.08 1.97 -9.70
C TYR A 99 2.36 2.66 -8.53
N VAL A 100 2.86 2.53 -7.30
CA VAL A 100 2.31 3.21 -6.13
C VAL A 100 2.47 4.74 -6.26
N ASN A 101 3.65 5.20 -6.64
CA ASN A 101 3.94 6.63 -6.82
C ASN A 101 3.13 7.25 -7.95
N ASP A 102 2.85 6.48 -9.00
CA ASP A 102 2.03 6.92 -10.13
C ASP A 102 0.54 7.02 -9.75
N ALA A 103 0.03 6.10 -8.95
CA ALA A 103 -1.39 6.05 -8.57
C ALA A 103 -1.78 7.05 -7.46
N THR A 104 -0.89 7.33 -6.52
CA THR A 104 -1.24 8.10 -5.31
C THR A 104 -1.65 9.55 -5.56
N PRO A 105 -1.09 10.32 -6.49
CA PRO A 105 -1.55 11.68 -6.79
C PRO A 105 -3.00 11.74 -7.30
N GLY A 106 -3.39 10.80 -8.16
CA GLY A 106 -4.77 10.70 -8.65
C GLY A 106 -5.76 10.35 -7.55
N ILE A 107 -5.38 9.45 -6.64
CA ILE A 107 -6.20 9.09 -5.46
C ILE A 107 -6.35 10.28 -4.51
N TYR A 108 -5.29 11.04 -4.29
CA TYR A 108 -5.34 12.26 -3.48
C TYR A 108 -6.30 13.27 -4.08
N SER A 109 -6.15 13.63 -5.37
CA SER A 109 -7.00 14.62 -6.04
C SER A 109 -8.47 14.18 -6.05
N LEU A 110 -8.75 12.93 -6.34
CA LEU A 110 -10.09 12.36 -6.27
C LEU A 110 -10.74 12.58 -4.89
N ASN A 111 -10.04 12.23 -3.83
CA ASN A 111 -10.60 12.32 -2.48
C ASN A 111 -10.66 13.75 -1.94
N ARG A 112 -9.73 14.61 -2.33
CA ARG A 112 -9.82 16.03 -2.06
C ARG A 112 -11.07 16.63 -2.70
N ASN A 113 -11.27 16.38 -3.98
CA ASN A 113 -12.44 16.90 -4.71
C ASN A 113 -13.73 16.28 -4.19
N PHE A 114 -13.74 14.98 -3.85
CA PHE A 114 -14.92 14.35 -3.27
C PHE A 114 -15.27 14.92 -1.89
N ALA A 115 -14.29 15.22 -1.05
CA ALA A 115 -14.52 15.86 0.25
C ALA A 115 -15.05 17.30 0.08
N ALA A 116 -14.50 18.09 -0.85
CA ALA A 116 -15.02 19.40 -1.21
C ALA A 116 -16.48 19.32 -1.70
N TYR A 117 -16.76 18.39 -2.60
CA TYR A 117 -18.13 18.12 -3.05
C TYR A 117 -19.08 17.81 -1.89
N THR A 118 -18.68 16.94 -0.93
CA THR A 118 -19.55 16.58 0.20
C THR A 118 -19.81 17.78 1.13
N ILE A 119 -18.85 18.66 1.30
CA ILE A 119 -19.04 19.92 2.05
C ILE A 119 -20.00 20.83 1.30
N GLU A 120 -19.81 21.08 0.01
CA GLU A 120 -20.69 21.93 -0.79
C GLU A 120 -22.11 21.39 -0.95
N GLN A 121 -22.32 20.06 -0.80
CA GLN A 121 -23.67 19.50 -0.77
C GLN A 121 -24.52 20.03 0.40
N VAL A 122 -23.90 20.45 1.46
CA VAL A 122 -24.60 20.90 2.69
C VAL A 122 -24.43 22.39 2.95
N THR A 123 -23.33 23.01 2.53
CA THR A 123 -23.07 24.45 2.75
C THR A 123 -23.49 25.34 1.57
N GLY A 124 -23.71 24.77 0.38
CA GLY A 124 -23.81 25.51 -0.87
C GLY A 124 -22.46 25.64 -1.56
N ASP A 125 -22.43 26.24 -2.74
CA ASP A 125 -21.19 26.56 -3.45
C ASP A 125 -20.41 27.63 -2.67
N VAL A 126 -19.30 27.23 -2.08
CA VAL A 126 -18.42 28.09 -1.31
C VAL A 126 -17.11 28.40 -2.03
N GLY A 127 -16.98 27.93 -3.28
CA GLY A 127 -15.85 28.27 -4.13
C GLY A 127 -14.67 27.30 -4.05
N PHE A 128 -14.89 26.02 -3.77
CA PHE A 128 -13.82 25.04 -3.91
C PHE A 128 -13.32 24.93 -5.35
N ASP A 129 -12.02 24.99 -5.53
CA ASP A 129 -11.37 24.69 -6.80
C ASP A 129 -11.25 23.17 -7.02
N LEU A 130 -11.41 22.75 -8.28
CA LEU A 130 -11.14 21.38 -8.70
C LEU A 130 -9.62 21.18 -8.85
N TRP A 131 -9.06 20.22 -8.14
CA TRP A 131 -7.67 19.83 -8.31
C TRP A 131 -7.56 18.60 -9.20
N ASP A 132 -6.70 18.66 -10.19
CA ASP A 132 -6.33 17.51 -11.01
C ASP A 132 -5.07 16.81 -10.49
N GLU A 133 -4.73 15.69 -11.08
CA GLU A 133 -3.56 14.92 -10.72
C GLU A 133 -2.25 15.69 -10.95
N GLN A 134 -2.20 16.55 -11.98
CA GLN A 134 -1.00 17.34 -12.29
C GLN A 134 -0.76 18.41 -11.23
N THR A 135 -1.81 19.04 -10.75
CA THR A 135 -1.73 19.98 -9.62
C THR A 135 -1.17 19.29 -8.39
N VAL A 136 -1.67 18.08 -8.06
CA VAL A 136 -1.15 17.32 -6.92
C VAL A 136 0.31 16.91 -7.12
N LYS A 137 0.68 16.44 -8.31
CA LYS A 137 2.08 16.09 -8.64
C LYS A 137 3.03 17.27 -8.42
N ARG A 138 2.63 18.46 -8.85
CA ARG A 138 3.41 19.69 -8.64
C ARG A 138 3.53 20.02 -7.15
N LEU A 139 2.43 19.95 -6.40
CA LEU A 139 2.42 20.24 -4.97
C LEU A 139 3.27 19.27 -4.15
N ILE A 140 3.33 17.99 -4.53
CA ILE A 140 4.22 17.01 -3.88
C ILE A 140 5.69 17.42 -4.00
N VAL A 141 6.09 18.04 -5.11
CA VAL A 141 7.45 18.52 -5.30
C VAL A 141 7.70 19.78 -4.48
N GLU A 142 6.75 20.72 -4.45
CA GLU A 142 6.85 21.99 -3.76
C GLU A 142 6.66 21.87 -2.23
N GLN A 143 5.79 20.96 -1.79
CA GLN A 143 5.40 20.74 -0.39
C GLN A 143 5.34 19.23 -0.08
N PRO A 144 6.50 18.57 0.04
CA PRO A 144 6.57 17.13 0.25
C PRO A 144 5.86 16.62 1.52
N GLU A 145 5.61 17.49 2.49
CA GLU A 145 4.90 17.17 3.73
C GLU A 145 3.40 16.96 3.54
N LEU A 146 2.79 17.49 2.47
CA LEU A 146 1.37 17.29 2.16
C LEU A 146 1.07 15.86 1.72
N MET A 147 2.00 15.29 0.94
CA MET A 147 1.96 13.87 0.61
C MET A 147 3.28 13.23 1.02
N PRO A 148 3.31 12.65 2.18
CA PRO A 148 4.48 11.93 2.62
C PRO A 148 4.74 10.79 1.65
N TYR A 149 5.99 10.74 1.18
CA TYR A 149 6.50 9.65 0.33
C TYR A 149 6.10 8.31 0.92
N TYR A 150 5.23 7.61 0.22
CA TYR A 150 4.90 6.26 0.56
C TYR A 150 5.46 5.34 -0.54
N PRO A 151 6.11 4.30 -0.18
CA PRO A 151 6.38 3.74 1.13
C PRO A 151 7.44 4.54 1.90
N PRO A 152 7.49 4.43 3.26
CA PRO A 152 8.51 5.10 4.05
C PRO A 152 9.90 4.85 3.44
N LYS A 153 10.73 5.87 3.32
CA LYS A 153 12.09 5.81 2.71
C LYS A 153 12.88 4.56 3.13
N ARG A 154 12.63 4.05 4.34
CA ARG A 154 13.29 2.87 4.89
C ARG A 154 12.80 1.54 4.28
N ALA A 155 11.51 1.40 3.98
CA ALA A 155 10.95 0.21 3.33
C ALA A 155 11.32 0.17 1.84
N LEU A 156 11.32 1.33 1.16
CA LEU A 156 11.81 1.50 -0.20
C LEU A 156 13.28 1.10 -0.34
N LYS A 157 14.17 1.63 0.52
CA LYS A 157 15.59 1.28 0.48
C LYS A 157 15.84 -0.21 0.60
N ARG A 158 15.05 -0.93 1.42
CA ARG A 158 15.22 -2.38 1.58
C ARG A 158 14.75 -3.17 0.37
N GLY A 159 13.60 -2.83 -0.19
CA GLY A 159 13.02 -3.56 -1.32
C GLY A 159 13.82 -3.42 -2.63
N ILE A 160 14.47 -2.26 -2.83
CA ILE A 160 15.30 -1.97 -4.01
C ILE A 160 16.82 -2.09 -3.73
N ASP A 161 17.22 -2.45 -2.51
CA ASP A 161 18.61 -2.67 -2.14
C ASP A 161 19.06 -4.08 -2.56
N LEU A 162 19.84 -4.13 -3.63
CA LEU A 162 20.38 -5.38 -4.17
C LEU A 162 21.24 -6.13 -3.14
N ALA A 163 22.01 -5.43 -2.32
CA ALA A 163 22.85 -6.04 -1.29
C ALA A 163 21.99 -6.71 -0.21
N TRP A 164 20.90 -6.05 0.20
CA TRP A 164 19.96 -6.63 1.13
C TRP A 164 19.25 -7.86 0.52
N GLY A 165 18.81 -7.79 -0.76
CA GLY A 165 18.25 -8.91 -1.49
C GLY A 165 19.16 -10.12 -1.53
N LYS A 166 20.43 -9.94 -1.88
CA LYS A 166 21.47 -10.98 -1.86
C LYS A 166 21.63 -11.63 -0.48
N LYS A 167 21.61 -10.82 0.60
CA LYS A 167 21.67 -11.31 1.98
C LYS A 167 20.45 -12.18 2.34
N GLN A 168 19.25 -11.80 1.93
CA GLN A 168 18.02 -12.58 2.18
C GLN A 168 18.05 -13.93 1.47
N ILE A 169 18.51 -13.99 0.22
CA ILE A 169 18.64 -15.23 -0.54
C ILE A 169 19.65 -16.16 0.13
N THR A 170 20.82 -15.65 0.50
CA THR A 170 21.84 -16.41 1.22
C THR A 170 21.28 -16.97 2.53
N ALA A 171 20.61 -16.16 3.33
CA ALA A 171 20.00 -16.59 4.58
C ALA A 171 18.92 -17.67 4.38
N SER A 172 18.10 -17.55 3.34
CA SER A 172 17.05 -18.53 3.03
C SER A 172 17.65 -19.91 2.69
N VAL A 173 18.63 -19.94 1.80
CA VAL A 173 19.29 -21.20 1.40
C VAL A 173 20.06 -21.82 2.57
N THR A 174 20.82 -21.02 3.31
CA THR A 174 21.55 -21.46 4.50
C THR A 174 20.59 -22.06 5.55
N SER A 175 19.50 -21.38 5.85
CA SER A 175 18.49 -21.86 6.80
C SER A 175 17.86 -23.20 6.35
N SER A 176 17.53 -23.35 5.07
CA SER A 176 16.96 -24.58 4.53
C SER A 176 17.96 -25.76 4.61
N ILE A 177 19.25 -25.51 4.39
CA ILE A 177 20.32 -26.50 4.55
C ILE A 177 20.45 -26.93 6.03
N LEU A 178 20.50 -25.96 6.95
CA LEU A 178 20.63 -26.23 8.39
C LEU A 178 19.41 -26.97 8.96
N GLN A 179 18.22 -26.74 8.38
CA GLN A 179 16.98 -27.45 8.73
C GLN A 179 16.90 -28.85 8.09
N GLY A 180 17.89 -29.29 7.34
CA GLY A 180 17.92 -30.62 6.70
C GLY A 180 16.90 -30.81 5.55
N LYS A 181 16.40 -29.70 4.94
CA LYS A 181 15.41 -29.79 3.87
C LYS A 181 15.95 -30.46 2.62
N SER A 182 15.09 -31.23 1.91
CA SER A 182 15.45 -31.82 0.63
C SER A 182 15.76 -30.77 -0.44
N ILE A 183 16.49 -31.16 -1.48
CA ILE A 183 16.81 -30.30 -2.63
C ILE A 183 15.56 -29.66 -3.22
N LYS A 184 14.49 -30.45 -3.39
CA LYS A 184 13.19 -29.94 -3.87
C LYS A 184 12.61 -28.87 -2.94
N HIS A 185 12.57 -29.14 -1.62
CA HIS A 185 12.06 -28.19 -0.65
C HIS A 185 12.90 -26.91 -0.55
N MET A 186 14.22 -27.01 -0.79
CA MET A 186 15.07 -25.80 -0.85
C MET A 186 14.74 -24.93 -2.05
N ALA A 187 14.47 -25.54 -3.21
CA ALA A 187 14.05 -24.82 -4.41
C ALA A 187 12.68 -24.14 -4.20
N ASP A 188 11.71 -24.90 -3.68
CA ASP A 188 10.35 -24.41 -3.41
C ASP A 188 10.35 -23.29 -2.34
N ASP A 189 11.16 -23.44 -1.28
CA ASP A 189 11.32 -22.43 -0.24
C ASP A 189 11.93 -21.12 -0.77
N LEU A 190 13.00 -21.23 -1.56
CA LEU A 190 13.64 -20.06 -2.15
C LEU A 190 12.64 -19.32 -3.05
N GLN A 191 11.91 -20.05 -3.86
CA GLN A 191 10.95 -19.53 -4.80
C GLN A 191 9.75 -18.88 -4.09
N SER A 192 9.12 -19.58 -3.13
CA SER A 192 7.93 -19.10 -2.45
C SER A 192 8.23 -17.99 -1.45
N ARG A 193 9.27 -18.13 -0.63
CA ARG A 193 9.61 -17.14 0.40
C ARG A 193 9.98 -15.79 -0.20
N ILE A 194 10.86 -15.79 -1.19
CA ILE A 194 11.38 -14.54 -1.73
C ILE A 194 10.30 -13.83 -2.55
N VAL A 195 9.61 -14.52 -3.43
CA VAL A 195 8.61 -13.90 -4.30
C VAL A 195 7.34 -13.55 -3.52
N THR A 196 6.79 -14.51 -2.77
CA THR A 196 5.52 -14.30 -2.06
C THR A 196 5.66 -13.25 -0.96
N MET A 197 6.71 -13.31 -0.14
CA MET A 197 6.92 -12.33 0.93
C MET A 197 7.15 -10.91 0.39
N ASN A 198 7.88 -10.75 -0.70
CA ASN A 198 8.10 -9.44 -1.31
C ASN A 198 6.81 -8.90 -1.94
N ARG A 199 6.06 -9.73 -2.66
CA ARG A 199 4.76 -9.38 -3.23
C ARG A 199 3.77 -8.91 -2.15
N ASP A 200 3.61 -9.68 -1.09
CA ASP A 200 2.68 -9.37 0.00
C ASP A 200 3.10 -8.11 0.75
N SER A 201 4.40 -7.88 0.89
CA SER A 201 4.94 -6.63 1.41
C SER A 201 4.64 -5.44 0.50
N ALA A 202 4.79 -5.60 -0.81
CA ALA A 202 4.48 -4.57 -1.79
C ALA A 202 2.98 -4.23 -1.81
N ILE A 203 2.10 -5.23 -1.78
CA ILE A 203 0.65 -5.04 -1.71
C ILE A 203 0.26 -4.32 -0.40
N ARG A 204 0.81 -4.74 0.74
CA ARG A 204 0.58 -4.06 2.02
C ARG A 204 1.01 -2.60 1.98
N THR A 205 2.16 -2.32 1.36
CA THR A 205 2.68 -0.97 1.18
C THR A 205 1.76 -0.14 0.29
N ALA A 206 1.28 -0.71 -0.83
CA ALA A 206 0.34 -0.07 -1.73
C ALA A 206 -0.97 0.30 -1.01
N ARG A 207 -1.57 -0.64 -0.28
CA ARG A 207 -2.79 -0.38 0.52
C ARG A 207 -2.59 0.76 1.52
N THR A 208 -1.46 0.76 2.20
CA THR A 208 -1.16 1.81 3.18
C THR A 208 -0.97 3.16 2.51
N ALA A 209 -0.28 3.21 1.37
CA ALA A 209 -0.08 4.44 0.61
C ALA A 209 -1.40 5.00 0.06
N VAL A 210 -2.26 4.14 -0.48
CA VAL A 210 -3.59 4.52 -0.99
C VAL A 210 -4.47 5.07 0.13
N THR A 211 -4.54 4.39 1.28
CA THR A 211 -5.29 4.91 2.45
C THR A 211 -4.74 6.25 2.93
N GLY A 212 -3.42 6.40 2.97
CA GLY A 212 -2.78 7.67 3.32
C GLY A 212 -3.13 8.80 2.35
N ALA A 213 -3.01 8.56 1.04
CA ALA A 213 -3.34 9.54 0.00
C ALA A 213 -4.83 9.93 0.01
N GLN A 214 -5.72 8.94 0.17
CA GLN A 214 -7.15 9.16 0.31
C GLN A 214 -7.48 10.13 1.44
N ASN A 215 -6.97 9.86 2.64
CA ASN A 215 -7.31 10.64 3.82
C ASN A 215 -6.54 11.97 3.90
N ALA A 216 -5.34 12.03 3.35
CA ALA A 216 -4.61 13.30 3.20
C ALA A 216 -5.35 14.25 2.25
N GLY A 217 -5.88 13.76 1.13
CA GLY A 217 -6.70 14.57 0.22
C GLY A 217 -7.97 15.09 0.90
N ARG A 218 -8.67 14.25 1.69
CA ARG A 218 -9.85 14.69 2.46
C ARG A 218 -9.49 15.77 3.47
N MET A 219 -8.40 15.58 4.22
CA MET A 219 -7.88 16.58 5.18
C MET A 219 -7.61 17.93 4.54
N ASP A 220 -7.03 17.94 3.33
CA ASP A 220 -6.78 19.21 2.62
C ASP A 220 -8.07 20.00 2.38
N SER A 221 -9.15 19.33 1.96
CA SER A 221 -10.45 19.98 1.80
C SER A 221 -11.04 20.48 3.12
N TYR A 222 -10.81 19.78 4.24
CA TYR A 222 -11.30 20.23 5.55
C TYR A 222 -10.57 21.50 6.00
N PHE A 223 -9.27 21.58 5.82
CA PHE A 223 -8.51 22.81 6.07
C PHE A 223 -8.90 23.95 5.11
N ALA A 224 -9.18 23.64 3.84
CA ALA A 224 -9.67 24.63 2.91
C ALA A 224 -11.04 25.16 3.32
N ALA A 225 -11.95 24.31 3.80
CA ALA A 225 -13.25 24.70 4.34
C ALA A 225 -13.11 25.66 5.55
N GLU A 226 -12.22 25.36 6.47
CA GLU A 226 -11.95 26.25 7.61
C GLU A 226 -11.45 27.63 7.18
N LYS A 227 -10.56 27.68 6.19
CA LYS A 227 -10.09 28.96 5.61
C LYS A 227 -11.21 29.76 4.96
N MET A 228 -12.25 29.11 4.47
CA MET A 228 -13.47 29.71 3.91
C MET A 228 -14.50 30.08 5.01
N GLY A 229 -14.17 29.88 6.29
CA GLY A 229 -15.03 30.20 7.42
C GLY A 229 -16.08 29.12 7.76
N ILE A 230 -15.97 27.93 7.18
CA ILE A 230 -16.85 26.80 7.49
C ILE A 230 -16.29 26.09 8.72
N LYS A 231 -17.06 26.00 9.79
CA LYS A 231 -16.67 25.22 10.97
C LYS A 231 -16.79 23.71 10.67
N CYS A 232 -15.68 23.13 10.25
CA CYS A 232 -15.56 21.73 9.85
C CYS A 232 -14.61 20.99 10.82
N ARG A 233 -15.06 19.87 11.35
CA ARG A 233 -14.23 18.92 12.12
C ARG A 233 -14.11 17.60 11.37
N LYS A 234 -13.16 16.79 11.76
CA LYS A 234 -12.97 15.44 11.19
C LYS A 234 -13.44 14.37 12.15
N GLU A 235 -14.05 13.32 11.58
CA GLU A 235 -14.48 12.11 12.27
C GLU A 235 -13.75 10.91 11.71
N TRP A 236 -13.30 10.01 12.59
CA TRP A 236 -12.74 8.73 12.20
C TRP A 236 -13.87 7.74 11.92
N MET A 237 -13.93 7.24 10.69
CA MET A 237 -14.87 6.18 10.30
C MET A 237 -14.10 4.88 10.09
N ALA A 238 -14.30 3.91 10.98
CA ALA A 238 -13.68 2.60 10.87
C ALA A 238 -14.44 1.69 9.91
N THR A 239 -13.71 0.83 9.19
CA THR A 239 -14.33 -0.30 8.49
C THR A 239 -14.56 -1.42 9.49
N LEU A 240 -15.78 -1.54 10.00
CA LEU A 240 -16.13 -2.51 11.05
C LEU A 240 -16.36 -3.90 10.45
N ASP A 241 -15.30 -4.71 10.39
CA ASP A 241 -15.34 -6.12 10.00
C ASP A 241 -14.36 -6.96 10.85
N GLY A 242 -14.35 -8.27 10.65
CA GLY A 242 -13.51 -9.21 11.41
C GLY A 242 -11.99 -9.00 11.25
N ARG A 243 -11.54 -8.08 10.40
CA ARG A 243 -10.13 -7.71 10.19
C ARG A 243 -9.77 -6.33 10.76
N THR A 244 -10.74 -5.63 11.32
CA THR A 244 -10.52 -4.31 11.93
C THR A 244 -9.80 -4.48 13.26
N ARG A 245 -8.74 -3.70 13.48
CA ARG A 245 -8.04 -3.69 14.77
C ARG A 245 -8.94 -3.18 15.86
N HIS A 246 -8.77 -3.71 17.08
CA HIS A 246 -9.53 -3.23 18.23
C HIS A 246 -9.32 -1.73 18.47
N SER A 247 -8.09 -1.23 18.38
CA SER A 247 -7.76 0.20 18.48
C SER A 247 -8.55 1.06 17.49
N HIS A 248 -8.70 0.60 16.24
CA HIS A 248 -9.44 1.32 15.22
C HIS A 248 -10.97 1.22 15.39
N ALA A 249 -11.47 0.10 15.91
CA ALA A 249 -12.89 -0.03 16.24
C ALA A 249 -13.29 0.92 17.36
N MET A 250 -12.39 1.17 18.33
CA MET A 250 -12.63 2.11 19.42
C MET A 250 -12.57 3.59 18.97
N LEU A 251 -11.94 3.87 17.82
CA LEU A 251 -11.90 5.21 17.23
C LEU A 251 -13.14 5.53 16.39
N ASP A 252 -13.98 4.56 16.09
CA ASP A 252 -15.15 4.76 15.23
C ASP A 252 -16.07 5.82 15.82
N GLY A 253 -16.33 6.88 15.06
CA GLY A 253 -17.13 8.03 15.54
C GLY A 253 -16.36 9.05 16.39
N GLU A 254 -15.05 8.88 16.63
CA GLU A 254 -14.25 9.90 17.31
C GLU A 254 -14.16 11.17 16.44
N VAL A 255 -14.59 12.31 16.99
CA VAL A 255 -14.57 13.61 16.31
C VAL A 255 -13.55 14.53 16.98
N VAL A 256 -12.66 15.09 16.19
CA VAL A 256 -11.64 16.06 16.65
C VAL A 256 -11.53 17.22 15.68
N ASP A 257 -10.96 18.35 16.14
CA ASP A 257 -10.64 19.48 15.28
C ASP A 257 -9.58 19.07 14.25
N ASN A 258 -9.54 19.74 13.11
CA ASN A 258 -8.69 19.31 11.98
C ASN A 258 -7.19 19.36 12.31
N ASP A 259 -6.75 20.27 13.17
CA ASP A 259 -5.36 20.40 13.64
C ASP A 259 -4.98 19.37 14.74
N LYS A 260 -5.95 18.71 15.34
CA LYS A 260 -5.74 17.75 16.43
C LYS A 260 -5.50 16.34 15.90
N LYS A 261 -4.83 15.52 16.71
CA LYS A 261 -4.68 14.09 16.48
C LYS A 261 -5.80 13.31 17.16
N PHE A 262 -6.18 12.18 16.56
CA PHE A 262 -7.04 11.21 17.21
C PHE A 262 -6.33 10.55 18.40
N SER A 263 -7.09 9.86 19.24
CA SER A 263 -6.59 9.24 20.48
C SER A 263 -5.48 8.21 20.25
N ASN A 264 -5.40 7.61 19.05
CA ASN A 264 -4.28 6.73 18.65
C ASN A 264 -3.02 7.48 18.19
N GLY A 265 -3.01 8.80 18.20
CA GLY A 265 -1.89 9.65 17.82
C GLY A 265 -1.76 9.95 16.32
N CYS A 266 -2.65 9.43 15.47
CA CYS A 266 -2.68 9.72 14.03
C CYS A 266 -3.46 11.00 13.73
N ARG A 267 -3.05 11.75 12.71
CA ARG A 267 -3.82 12.89 12.19
C ARG A 267 -5.01 12.45 11.36
N PHE A 268 -4.85 11.29 10.68
CA PHE A 268 -5.86 10.66 9.82
C PHE A 268 -5.53 9.17 9.62
N PRO A 269 -6.45 8.34 9.14
CA PRO A 269 -6.17 6.95 8.80
C PRO A 269 -5.08 6.82 7.74
N GLY A 270 -4.06 6.02 8.01
CA GLY A 270 -2.90 5.87 7.14
C GLY A 270 -1.90 7.03 7.24
N ASP A 271 -1.94 7.84 8.30
CA ASP A 271 -0.99 8.92 8.56
C ASP A 271 0.45 8.39 8.60
N PRO A 272 1.33 8.81 7.68
CA PRO A 272 2.71 8.30 7.62
C PRO A 272 3.58 8.71 8.81
N GLN A 273 3.13 9.64 9.62
CA GLN A 273 3.77 9.99 10.90
C GLN A 273 3.22 9.15 12.07
N GLY A 274 2.19 8.33 11.83
CA GLY A 274 1.65 7.41 12.82
C GLY A 274 2.56 6.22 13.09
N ARG A 275 2.28 5.50 14.18
CA ARG A 275 3.01 4.27 14.51
C ARG A 275 2.69 3.18 13.49
N PRO A 276 3.67 2.32 13.11
CA PRO A 276 3.46 1.28 12.10
C PRO A 276 2.27 0.37 12.37
N GLU A 277 2.02 0.02 13.64
CA GLU A 277 0.89 -0.80 14.06
C GLU A 277 -0.47 -0.15 13.80
N GLU A 278 -0.54 1.19 13.72
CA GLU A 278 -1.78 1.94 13.47
C GLU A 278 -2.02 2.21 11.98
N ILE A 279 -0.98 2.19 11.14
CA ILE A 279 -1.09 2.64 9.76
C ILE A 279 -1.11 1.51 8.73
N TYR A 280 -0.34 0.41 8.93
CA TYR A 280 -0.27 -0.66 7.92
C TYR A 280 -1.61 -1.36 7.71
N ASN A 281 -2.02 -1.54 6.43
CA ASN A 281 -3.29 -2.14 6.03
C ASN A 281 -4.53 -1.51 6.68
N CYS A 282 -4.46 -0.24 7.08
CA CYS A 282 -5.63 0.49 7.52
C CYS A 282 -6.63 0.65 6.37
N ARG A 283 -7.94 0.51 6.67
CA ARG A 283 -9.05 0.68 5.72
C ARG A 283 -10.06 1.71 6.20
N CYS A 284 -9.72 2.41 7.27
CA CYS A 284 -10.55 3.47 7.82
C CYS A 284 -10.50 4.71 6.92
N THR A 285 -11.50 5.55 7.03
CA THR A 285 -11.57 6.81 6.29
C THR A 285 -11.98 7.97 7.19
N LEU A 286 -11.77 9.20 6.73
CA LEU A 286 -12.28 10.40 7.38
C LEU A 286 -13.64 10.78 6.82
N VAL A 287 -14.46 11.36 7.67
CA VAL A 287 -15.71 12.05 7.30
C VAL A 287 -15.67 13.47 7.87
N SER A 288 -16.24 14.43 7.14
CA SER A 288 -16.41 15.80 7.64
C SER A 288 -17.63 15.92 8.53
N VAL A 289 -17.48 16.58 9.67
CA VAL A 289 -18.57 17.00 10.56
C VAL A 289 -18.66 18.51 10.51
N ILE A 290 -19.76 19.04 9.99
CA ILE A 290 -19.98 20.47 9.83
C ILE A 290 -20.92 20.94 10.95
N GLU A 291 -20.48 21.95 11.73
CA GLU A 291 -21.23 22.46 12.87
C GLU A 291 -22.58 23.06 12.43
N GLY A 292 -23.64 22.69 13.14
CA GLY A 292 -24.99 23.24 12.90
C GLY A 292 -25.72 22.65 11.70
N ILE A 293 -25.14 21.64 11.01
CA ILE A 293 -25.76 20.99 9.86
C ILE A 293 -26.09 19.54 10.16
N ASP A 294 -27.39 19.21 10.20
CA ASP A 294 -27.83 17.82 10.22
C ASP A 294 -27.75 17.24 8.80
N THR A 295 -26.80 16.35 8.60
CA THR A 295 -26.56 15.67 7.31
C THR A 295 -27.55 14.53 7.05
N SER A 296 -28.48 14.23 7.97
CA SER A 296 -29.38 13.08 7.89
C SER A 296 -30.40 13.16 6.75
N ASN A 297 -30.78 14.38 6.30
CA ASN A 297 -31.91 14.58 5.39
C ASN A 297 -31.60 14.83 3.91
N GLY A 298 -30.33 14.83 3.49
CA GLY A 298 -29.96 14.75 2.05
C GLY A 298 -30.46 15.84 1.11
N LYS A 299 -31.08 16.90 1.57
CA LYS A 299 -31.55 18.03 0.77
C LYS A 299 -30.67 19.26 0.99
N ARG A 300 -30.17 19.81 -0.10
CA ARG A 300 -29.44 21.08 -0.10
C ARG A 300 -30.42 22.24 -0.05
N ARG A 301 -30.18 23.19 0.82
CA ARG A 301 -30.87 24.48 0.85
C ARG A 301 -29.84 25.59 0.75
N ASP A 302 -29.94 26.42 -0.27
CA ASP A 302 -29.18 27.66 -0.37
C ASP A 302 -30.08 28.88 -0.14
N ARG A 303 -29.52 30.09 -0.27
CA ARG A 303 -30.25 31.35 -0.15
C ARG A 303 -31.39 31.52 -1.19
N TYR A 304 -31.44 30.67 -2.22
CA TYR A 304 -32.44 30.71 -3.29
C TYR A 304 -33.49 29.59 -3.18
N GLY A 305 -33.35 28.67 -2.23
CA GLY A 305 -34.34 27.62 -2.00
C GLY A 305 -33.75 26.21 -1.87
N ILE A 306 -34.59 25.19 -2.00
CA ILE A 306 -34.17 23.77 -1.96
C ILE A 306 -33.68 23.38 -3.35
N MET A 307 -32.41 23.02 -3.47
CA MET A 307 -31.82 22.53 -4.71
C MET A 307 -31.72 21.00 -4.73
N PRO A 308 -31.90 20.35 -5.91
CA PRO A 308 -31.66 18.92 -6.03
C PRO A 308 -30.19 18.60 -5.74
N ASN A 309 -29.96 17.47 -5.06
CA ASN A 309 -28.60 17.02 -4.80
C ASN A 309 -27.88 16.73 -6.13
N MET A 310 -26.81 17.46 -6.34
CA MET A 310 -25.90 17.27 -7.46
C MET A 310 -25.06 15.98 -7.23
N THR A 311 -24.86 15.18 -8.27
CA THR A 311 -23.91 14.05 -8.20
C THR A 311 -22.48 14.57 -8.23
N PHE A 312 -21.51 13.75 -7.76
CA PHE A 312 -20.10 14.13 -7.82
C PHE A 312 -19.66 14.48 -9.26
N ALA A 313 -20.04 13.67 -10.26
CA ALA A 313 -19.73 13.94 -11.67
C ALA A 313 -20.35 15.26 -12.18
N GLN A 314 -21.55 15.62 -11.73
CA GLN A 314 -22.16 16.91 -12.06
C GLN A 314 -21.42 18.08 -11.40
N TRP A 315 -20.99 17.89 -10.15
CA TRP A 315 -20.18 18.88 -9.44
C TRP A 315 -18.83 19.10 -10.13
N GLU A 316 -18.11 18.03 -10.52
CA GLU A 316 -16.86 18.17 -11.27
C GLU A 316 -17.04 18.95 -12.58
N LYS A 317 -18.11 18.65 -13.34
CA LYS A 317 -18.45 19.39 -14.58
C LYS A 317 -18.69 20.87 -14.31
N SER A 318 -19.45 21.20 -13.25
CA SER A 318 -19.71 22.59 -12.89
C SER A 318 -18.43 23.35 -12.54
N LYS A 319 -17.49 22.70 -11.85
CA LYS A 319 -16.18 23.32 -11.49
C LYS A 319 -15.24 23.49 -12.70
N ARG A 320 -15.42 22.67 -13.74
CA ARG A 320 -14.69 22.84 -15.02
C ARG A 320 -15.27 23.92 -15.93
N GLY A 321 -16.35 24.56 -15.56
CA GLY A 321 -17.07 25.52 -16.43
C GLY A 321 -17.83 24.87 -17.57
N GLU A 322 -17.99 23.54 -17.57
CA GLU A 322 -18.74 22.77 -18.56
C GLU A 322 -20.24 22.75 -18.21
N GLY A 323 -20.84 23.94 -18.13
CA GLY A 323 -22.29 24.18 -18.12
C GLY A 323 -23.12 23.30 -17.17
N TYR A 324 -23.38 23.80 -15.95
CA TYR A 324 -24.57 23.48 -15.17
C TYR A 324 -25.13 24.78 -14.57
N LEU A 325 -25.56 25.67 -15.43
CA LEU A 325 -26.49 26.72 -15.08
C LEU A 325 -27.82 26.44 -15.84
N GLN A 326 -28.55 25.39 -15.41
CA GLN A 326 -29.98 25.43 -15.59
C GLN A 326 -30.57 26.17 -14.39
N ARG A 327 -30.84 27.43 -14.63
CA ARG A 327 -31.69 28.27 -13.80
C ARG A 327 -33.10 27.71 -13.75
#